data_39a2c1673b4850ea996bd048ae00e7b0
#
_entry.id   39a2c1673b4850ea996bd048ae00e7b0
#
_cell.length_a   1.000
_cell.length_b   1.000
_cell.length_c   1.000
_cell.angle_alpha   90.00
_cell.angle_beta   90.00
_cell.angle_gamma   90.00
#
_symmetry.space_group_name_H-M   'P 1'
#
loop_
_entity.id
_entity.type
_entity.pdbx_description
1 polymer ?
#
loop_
_entity_poly.entity_id
_entity_poly.type
_entity_poly.pdbx_seq_one_letter_code
_entity_poly.pdbx_strand_id
1 'polypeptide(L)'
;MKHFTYDDRLLIQRALTLGHSFSKIAEQTGKDRTSISREIRSHLRYDKKPARSRCKFRHDCIFDDPSQCPAPECNKRVCSIACAQCAQFCDRYEPEVCTKLLKPPYACNGCEDRGGNKCHLQTRMYFVEYAQQMYKQTLSDSRSGISLSGEEFQFIVENIIP
;
A
#
# COMPACT_ATOMS: atom_id res chain seq x y z
N MET A 1 -14.81 -9.37 -19.30
CA MET A 1 -14.75 -8.98 -17.86
C MET A 1 -15.26 -7.56 -17.73
N LYS A 2 -16.29 -7.28 -16.93
CA LYS A 2 -16.78 -5.90 -16.77
C LYS A 2 -15.84 -5.18 -15.78
N HIS A 3 -15.26 -4.06 -16.21
CA HIS A 3 -14.45 -3.20 -15.35
C HIS A 3 -15.25 -2.67 -14.16
N PHE A 4 -14.55 -2.30 -13.08
CA PHE A 4 -15.17 -1.62 -11.95
C PHE A 4 -15.54 -0.19 -12.34
N THR A 5 -16.79 0.18 -12.13
CA THR A 5 -17.26 1.55 -12.26
C THR A 5 -16.90 2.38 -11.03
N TYR A 6 -17.10 3.69 -11.09
CA TYR A 6 -16.97 4.55 -9.92
C TYR A 6 -17.92 4.15 -8.79
N ASP A 7 -19.18 3.80 -9.15
CA ASP A 7 -20.19 3.38 -8.18
C ASP A 7 -19.86 2.03 -7.54
N ASP A 8 -19.31 1.07 -8.30
CA ASP A 8 -18.79 -0.18 -7.74
C ASP A 8 -17.71 0.11 -6.68
N ARG A 9 -16.78 1.03 -6.98
CA ARG A 9 -15.69 1.43 -6.06
C ARG A 9 -16.22 2.15 -4.83
N LEU A 10 -17.25 2.97 -4.98
CA LEU A 10 -17.90 3.65 -3.86
C LEU A 10 -18.59 2.66 -2.93
N LEU A 11 -19.28 1.65 -3.49
CA LEU A 11 -19.86 0.55 -2.72
C LEU A 11 -18.79 -0.23 -1.97
N ILE A 12 -17.67 -0.58 -2.63
CA ILE A 12 -16.54 -1.26 -2.00
C ILE A 12 -16.01 -0.44 -0.81
N GLN A 13 -15.76 0.85 -0.99
CA GLN A 13 -15.26 1.71 0.10
C GLN A 13 -16.22 1.73 1.30
N ARG A 14 -17.51 1.92 1.05
CA ARG A 14 -18.56 1.93 2.09
C ARG A 14 -18.63 0.60 2.82
N ALA A 15 -18.67 -0.50 2.06
CA ALA A 15 -18.74 -1.84 2.61
C ALA A 15 -17.52 -2.20 3.46
N LEU A 16 -16.33 -1.82 3.01
CA LEU A 16 -15.08 -1.96 3.80
C LEU A 16 -15.14 -1.17 5.11
N THR A 17 -15.68 0.05 5.08
CA THR A 17 -15.85 0.89 6.27
C THR A 17 -16.82 0.27 7.28
N LEU A 18 -17.83 -0.44 6.78
CA LEU A 18 -18.81 -1.19 7.58
C LEU A 18 -18.30 -2.58 8.02
N GLY A 19 -17.07 -2.95 7.67
CA GLY A 19 -16.51 -4.27 8.01
C GLY A 19 -17.14 -5.45 7.28
N HIS A 20 -17.74 -5.23 6.10
CA HIS A 20 -18.35 -6.31 5.32
C HIS A 20 -17.30 -7.27 4.75
N SER A 21 -17.67 -8.56 4.71
CA SER A 21 -16.86 -9.58 4.06
C SER A 21 -16.83 -9.42 2.54
N PHE A 22 -15.82 -9.97 1.87
CA PHE A 22 -15.76 -9.96 0.41
C PHE A 22 -16.94 -10.68 -0.26
N SER A 23 -17.53 -11.68 0.39
CA SER A 23 -18.75 -12.33 -0.11
C SER A 23 -19.92 -11.35 -0.16
N LYS A 24 -20.11 -10.56 0.90
CA LYS A 24 -21.17 -9.54 0.96
C LYS A 24 -20.94 -8.39 -0.03
N ILE A 25 -19.66 -7.99 -0.21
CA ILE A 25 -19.31 -6.98 -1.22
C ILE A 25 -19.57 -7.52 -2.63
N ALA A 26 -19.25 -8.79 -2.89
CA ALA A 26 -19.50 -9.45 -4.17
C ALA A 26 -20.99 -9.48 -4.51
N GLU A 27 -21.83 -9.82 -3.55
CA GLU A 27 -23.29 -9.79 -3.68
C GLU A 27 -23.81 -8.39 -4.02
N GLN A 28 -23.34 -7.36 -3.32
CA GLN A 28 -23.76 -5.97 -3.52
C GLN A 28 -23.32 -5.38 -4.87
N THR A 29 -22.16 -5.76 -5.36
CA THR A 29 -21.57 -5.21 -6.60
C THR A 29 -21.84 -6.08 -7.83
N GLY A 30 -22.30 -7.31 -7.63
CA GLY A 30 -22.44 -8.30 -8.73
C GLY A 30 -21.09 -8.71 -9.34
N LYS A 31 -19.99 -8.52 -8.60
CA LYS A 31 -18.62 -8.84 -9.04
C LYS A 31 -18.10 -10.09 -8.31
N ASP A 32 -17.15 -10.75 -8.93
CA ASP A 32 -16.49 -11.89 -8.34
C ASP A 32 -15.59 -11.49 -7.14
N ARG A 33 -15.54 -12.34 -6.10
CA ARG A 33 -14.75 -12.11 -4.88
C ARG A 33 -13.25 -11.93 -5.14
N THR A 34 -12.71 -12.68 -6.10
CA THR A 34 -11.30 -12.60 -6.49
C THR A 34 -11.00 -11.26 -7.17
N SER A 35 -11.94 -10.80 -8.00
CA SER A 35 -11.86 -9.48 -8.64
C SER A 35 -11.90 -8.35 -7.63
N ILE A 36 -12.77 -8.42 -6.62
CA ILE A 36 -12.84 -7.46 -5.50
C ILE A 36 -11.53 -7.46 -4.71
N SER A 37 -11.03 -8.64 -4.36
CA SER A 37 -9.74 -8.76 -3.64
C SER A 37 -8.59 -8.13 -4.42
N ARG A 38 -8.55 -8.34 -5.74
CA ARG A 38 -7.54 -7.75 -6.62
C ARG A 38 -7.70 -6.22 -6.71
N GLU A 39 -8.91 -5.74 -6.93
CA GLU A 39 -9.21 -4.30 -6.97
C GLU A 39 -8.74 -3.58 -5.71
N ILE A 40 -9.08 -4.13 -4.53
CA ILE A 40 -8.69 -3.54 -3.25
C ILE A 40 -7.17 -3.52 -3.12
N ARG A 41 -6.49 -4.65 -3.31
CA ARG A 41 -5.02 -4.75 -3.13
C ARG A 41 -4.23 -3.88 -4.09
N SER A 42 -4.72 -3.71 -5.33
CA SER A 42 -4.05 -2.91 -6.35
C SER A 42 -4.21 -1.41 -6.14
N HIS A 43 -5.21 -0.97 -5.37
CA HIS A 43 -5.57 0.44 -5.23
C HIS A 43 -5.53 0.93 -3.78
N LEU A 44 -4.70 0.30 -2.94
CA LEU A 44 -4.47 0.78 -1.57
C LEU A 44 -3.61 2.04 -1.56
N ARG A 45 -4.08 3.06 -0.87
CA ARG A 45 -3.28 4.23 -0.56
C ARG A 45 -2.63 4.08 0.80
N TYR A 46 -1.32 4.27 0.83
CA TYR A 46 -0.56 4.31 2.07
C TYR A 46 -0.64 5.70 2.67
N ASP A 47 -0.84 5.79 3.97
CA ASP A 47 -0.75 7.07 4.66
C ASP A 47 0.71 7.54 4.63
N LYS A 48 0.93 8.78 4.11
CA LYS A 48 2.27 9.38 3.96
C LYS A 48 2.92 9.78 5.28
N LYS A 49 2.16 9.84 6.37
CA LYS A 49 2.75 9.91 7.68
C LYS A 49 3.25 8.51 8.01
N PRO A 50 4.56 8.24 7.99
CA PRO A 50 5.07 7.12 8.71
C PRO A 50 4.68 7.40 10.15
N ALA A 51 3.53 6.91 10.56
CA ALA A 51 3.28 6.75 11.95
C ALA A 51 4.52 6.01 12.41
N ARG A 52 5.39 6.66 13.14
CA ARG A 52 6.53 6.16 13.84
C ARG A 52 6.66 4.64 13.66
N SER A 53 7.04 4.22 12.43
CA SER A 53 6.95 2.83 12.05
C SER A 53 7.98 2.09 12.85
N ARG A 54 7.48 1.28 13.74
CA ARG A 54 8.32 0.42 14.57
C ARG A 54 9.09 -0.49 13.64
N CYS A 55 10.36 -0.68 13.92
CA CYS A 55 11.12 -1.73 13.29
C CYS A 55 10.57 -3.09 13.74
N LYS A 56 10.41 -4.01 12.82
CA LYS A 56 9.99 -5.40 13.09
C LYS A 56 10.91 -6.09 14.11
N PHE A 57 12.21 -5.76 14.07
CA PHE A 57 13.25 -6.34 14.92
C PHE A 57 13.53 -5.54 16.19
N ARG A 58 12.65 -4.65 16.60
CA ARG A 58 12.88 -3.77 17.74
C ARG A 58 13.18 -4.48 19.06
N HIS A 59 12.69 -5.71 19.24
CA HIS A 59 12.94 -6.50 20.44
C HIS A 59 14.31 -7.18 20.45
N ASP A 60 14.90 -7.37 19.26
CA ASP A 60 16.22 -7.95 19.05
C ASP A 60 17.15 -6.91 18.39
N CYS A 61 16.94 -5.65 18.74
CA CYS A 61 17.69 -4.55 18.15
C CYS A 61 19.09 -4.51 18.74
N ILE A 62 20.11 -4.57 17.86
CA ILE A 62 21.51 -4.43 18.26
C ILE A 62 21.83 -3.02 18.80
N PHE A 63 20.99 -2.03 18.51
CA PHE A 63 21.08 -0.65 18.96
C PHE A 63 20.11 -0.35 20.12
N ASP A 64 19.84 -1.35 20.95
CA ASP A 64 19.00 -1.15 22.14
C ASP A 64 19.66 -0.17 23.14
N ASP A 65 20.99 -0.09 23.09
CA ASP A 65 21.79 0.96 23.73
C ASP A 65 21.85 2.20 22.81
N PRO A 66 21.29 3.35 23.24
CA PRO A 66 21.30 4.59 22.47
C PRO A 66 22.71 5.10 22.13
N SER A 67 23.73 4.74 22.94
CA SER A 67 25.12 5.13 22.70
C SER A 67 25.71 4.47 21.46
N GLN A 68 25.18 3.34 21.03
CA GLN A 68 25.61 2.60 19.83
C GLN A 68 24.80 2.99 18.58
N CYS A 69 23.76 3.82 18.72
CA CYS A 69 22.93 4.23 17.60
C CYS A 69 23.73 5.17 16.67
N PRO A 70 23.83 4.86 15.37
CA PRO A 70 24.56 5.70 14.42
C PRO A 70 23.85 7.02 14.09
N ALA A 71 22.64 7.24 14.62
CA ALA A 71 21.90 8.47 14.37
C ALA A 71 22.61 9.67 15.00
N PRO A 72 23.03 10.69 14.22
CA PRO A 72 23.65 11.87 14.77
C PRO A 72 22.69 12.60 15.71
N GLU A 73 23.24 13.14 16.81
CA GLU A 73 22.50 13.96 17.79
C GLU A 73 21.37 13.25 18.53
N CYS A 74 21.41 11.92 18.65
CA CYS A 74 20.46 11.22 19.49
C CYS A 74 20.80 11.46 20.97
N ASN A 75 20.02 12.29 21.65
CA ASN A 75 20.15 12.60 23.08
C ASN A 75 19.16 11.84 23.96
N LYS A 76 18.57 10.76 23.46
CA LYS A 76 17.59 9.96 24.19
C LYS A 76 18.28 8.94 25.10
N ARG A 77 17.85 8.86 26.35
CA ARG A 77 18.37 7.89 27.33
C ARG A 77 17.97 6.43 27.04
N VAL A 78 16.90 6.24 26.29
CA VAL A 78 16.38 4.91 25.93
C VAL A 78 15.94 4.98 24.46
N CYS A 79 16.32 4.00 23.68
CA CYS A 79 15.84 3.88 22.31
C CYS A 79 14.31 3.67 22.35
N SER A 80 13.59 4.75 22.13
CA SER A 80 12.14 4.69 22.21
C SER A 80 11.57 4.10 20.93
N ILE A 81 10.51 3.33 21.08
CA ILE A 81 9.63 2.76 20.06
C ILE A 81 9.24 3.79 18.96
N ALA A 82 9.54 5.05 19.18
CA ALA A 82 9.11 6.20 18.39
C ALA A 82 10.25 6.87 17.61
N CYS A 83 11.41 6.25 17.49
CA CYS A 83 12.51 6.84 16.75
C CYS A 83 12.30 6.63 15.24
N ALA A 84 11.97 7.71 14.53
CA ALA A 84 11.83 7.69 13.07
C ALA A 84 13.20 7.64 12.35
N GLN A 85 14.31 7.80 13.07
CA GLN A 85 15.64 7.86 12.48
C GLN A 85 16.19 6.47 12.13
N CYS A 86 15.71 5.39 12.75
CA CYS A 86 16.16 4.03 12.43
C CYS A 86 16.02 3.69 10.94
N ALA A 87 14.97 4.17 10.28
CA ALA A 87 14.76 3.94 8.86
C ALA A 87 15.85 4.57 7.96
N GLN A 88 16.59 5.55 8.47
CA GLN A 88 17.61 6.27 7.73
C GLN A 88 19.02 5.71 7.95
N PHE A 89 19.26 5.10 9.11
CA PHE A 89 20.60 4.74 9.56
C PHE A 89 20.81 3.24 9.83
N CYS A 90 19.75 2.42 9.75
CA CYS A 90 19.84 1.01 10.04
C CYS A 90 19.57 0.17 8.79
N ASP A 91 20.60 -0.51 8.28
CA ASP A 91 20.50 -1.38 7.10
C ASP A 91 19.54 -2.57 7.33
N ARG A 92 19.31 -2.94 8.60
CA ARG A 92 18.37 -4.01 8.98
C ARG A 92 16.97 -3.49 9.28
N TYR A 93 16.70 -2.21 9.06
CA TYR A 93 15.39 -1.67 9.34
C TYR A 93 14.32 -2.28 8.43
N GLU A 94 13.37 -2.97 9.05
CA GLU A 94 12.14 -3.41 8.38
C GLU A 94 10.93 -2.80 9.11
N PRO A 95 10.04 -2.11 8.41
CA PRO A 95 8.83 -1.58 9.03
C PRO A 95 7.93 -2.71 9.50
N GLU A 96 7.44 -2.62 10.73
CA GLU A 96 6.44 -3.55 11.23
C GLU A 96 5.13 -3.38 10.45
N VAL A 97 4.62 -4.46 9.89
CA VAL A 97 3.35 -4.50 9.17
C VAL A 97 2.26 -5.06 10.06
N CYS A 98 1.09 -4.42 10.05
CA CYS A 98 -0.06 -4.92 10.80
C CYS A 98 -0.47 -6.31 10.30
N THR A 99 -0.54 -7.29 11.20
CA THR A 99 -0.93 -8.66 10.85
C THR A 99 -2.36 -8.77 10.31
N LYS A 100 -3.25 -7.85 10.69
CA LYS A 100 -4.61 -7.76 10.14
C LYS A 100 -4.60 -7.48 8.63
N LEU A 101 -3.55 -6.80 8.11
CA LEU A 101 -3.42 -6.50 6.68
C LEU A 101 -2.89 -7.67 5.83
N LEU A 102 -2.48 -8.78 6.46
CA LEU A 102 -2.09 -10.01 5.76
C LEU A 102 -3.31 -10.86 5.37
N LYS A 103 -4.48 -10.52 5.88
CA LYS A 103 -5.76 -11.22 5.65
C LYS A 103 -6.80 -10.23 5.09
N PRO A 104 -7.84 -10.73 4.41
CA PRO A 104 -8.96 -9.89 4.02
C PRO A 104 -9.51 -9.09 5.21
N PRO A 105 -9.83 -7.81 5.02
CA PRO A 105 -9.97 -7.09 3.75
C PRO A 105 -8.68 -6.41 3.23
N TYR A 106 -7.49 -6.66 3.79
CA TYR A 106 -6.19 -6.07 3.40
C TYR A 106 -6.10 -4.55 3.58
N ALA A 107 -7.14 -3.91 4.07
CA ALA A 107 -7.29 -2.47 4.23
C ALA A 107 -7.64 -2.10 5.68
N CYS A 108 -7.30 -0.90 6.08
CA CYS A 108 -7.65 -0.36 7.40
C CYS A 108 -9.03 0.32 7.43
N ASN A 109 -9.80 0.26 6.33
CA ASN A 109 -11.18 0.73 6.33
C ASN A 109 -11.98 -0.09 7.35
N GLY A 110 -12.72 0.56 8.22
CA GLY A 110 -13.49 -0.11 9.27
C GLY A 110 -12.67 -0.74 10.40
N CYS A 111 -11.35 -0.53 10.45
CA CYS A 111 -10.54 -1.02 11.56
C CYS A 111 -10.80 -0.20 12.83
N GLU A 112 -11.25 -0.85 13.89
CA GLU A 112 -11.58 -0.22 15.18
C GLU A 112 -10.35 0.38 15.89
N ASP A 113 -9.17 -0.19 15.65
CA ASP A 113 -7.91 0.31 16.23
C ASP A 113 -7.39 1.55 15.49
N ARG A 114 -8.00 1.90 14.36
CA ARG A 114 -7.65 3.07 13.59
C ARG A 114 -8.25 4.32 14.21
N GLY A 115 -7.42 5.13 14.71
CA GLY A 115 -7.82 6.35 15.41
C GLY A 115 -7.44 6.32 16.88
N GLY A 116 -6.98 7.45 17.38
CA GLY A 116 -6.41 7.56 18.70
C GLY A 116 -5.03 6.90 18.83
N ASN A 117 -4.67 6.53 20.03
CA ASN A 117 -3.33 6.01 20.36
C ASN A 117 -3.19 4.48 20.23
N LYS A 118 -4.17 3.77 19.64
CA LYS A 118 -4.19 2.31 19.61
C LYS A 118 -3.33 1.73 18.49
N CYS A 119 -3.34 2.34 17.28
CA CYS A 119 -2.57 1.87 16.14
C CYS A 119 -1.46 2.86 15.77
N HIS A 120 -0.21 2.40 15.85
CA HIS A 120 0.99 3.18 15.49
C HIS A 120 1.63 2.70 14.19
N LEU A 121 0.97 1.79 13.47
CA LEU A 121 1.48 1.22 12.24
C LEU A 121 1.03 2.03 11.02
N GLN A 122 1.76 1.89 9.92
CA GLN A 122 1.37 2.51 8.66
C GLN A 122 0.00 2.01 8.22
N THR A 123 -0.91 2.92 7.96
CA THR A 123 -2.25 2.57 7.50
C THR A 123 -2.30 2.38 6.00
N ARG A 124 -3.12 1.43 5.57
CA ARG A 124 -3.43 1.17 4.15
C ARG A 124 -4.93 1.32 3.96
N MET A 125 -5.32 2.28 3.14
CA MET A 125 -6.72 2.64 2.96
C MET A 125 -7.14 2.48 1.51
N TYR A 126 -8.33 1.97 1.30
CA TYR A 126 -8.99 2.01 0.01
C TYR A 126 -9.87 3.27 -0.07
N PHE A 127 -9.61 4.11 -1.07
CA PHE A 127 -10.38 5.32 -1.37
C PHE A 127 -10.84 5.28 -2.83
N VAL A 128 -12.11 5.57 -3.05
CA VAL A 128 -12.71 5.54 -4.39
C VAL A 128 -12.02 6.48 -5.36
N GLU A 129 -11.71 7.69 -4.93
CA GLU A 129 -11.05 8.72 -5.76
C GLU A 129 -9.66 8.26 -6.20
N TYR A 130 -8.89 7.72 -5.23
CA TYR A 130 -7.55 7.19 -5.50
C TYR A 130 -7.61 5.98 -6.44
N ALA A 131 -8.50 5.03 -6.18
CA ALA A 131 -8.68 3.85 -7.02
C ALA A 131 -9.10 4.23 -8.45
N GLN A 132 -9.98 5.21 -8.60
CA GLN A 132 -10.39 5.71 -9.90
C GLN A 132 -9.26 6.43 -10.65
N GLN A 133 -8.45 7.21 -9.94
CA GLN A 133 -7.28 7.87 -10.51
C GLN A 133 -6.26 6.85 -11.01
N MET A 134 -5.90 5.86 -10.18
CA MET A 134 -4.95 4.80 -10.53
C MET A 134 -5.45 3.98 -11.72
N TYR A 135 -6.73 3.65 -11.76
CA TYR A 135 -7.33 2.97 -12.90
C TYR A 135 -7.20 3.77 -14.20
N LYS A 136 -7.52 5.09 -14.16
CA LYS A 136 -7.35 5.98 -15.32
C LYS A 136 -5.90 6.06 -15.77
N GLN A 137 -4.96 6.13 -14.83
CA GLN A 137 -3.53 6.14 -15.12
C GLN A 137 -3.12 4.84 -15.83
N THR A 138 -3.50 3.68 -15.31
CA THR A 138 -3.21 2.38 -15.94
C THR A 138 -3.77 2.29 -17.36
N LEU A 139 -4.98 2.83 -17.60
CA LEU A 139 -5.55 2.88 -18.95
C LEU A 139 -4.77 3.82 -19.88
N SER A 140 -4.33 4.95 -19.37
CA SER A 140 -3.49 5.90 -20.13
C SER A 140 -2.16 5.27 -20.50
N ASP A 141 -1.48 4.67 -19.51
CA ASP A 141 -0.18 4.04 -19.71
C ASP A 141 -0.24 2.86 -20.70
N SER A 142 -1.30 2.06 -20.62
CA SER A 142 -1.50 0.96 -21.58
C SER A 142 -1.87 1.42 -23.00
N ARG A 143 -2.35 2.65 -23.17
CA ARG A 143 -2.67 3.23 -24.48
C ARG A 143 -1.54 4.06 -25.08
N SER A 144 -0.55 4.45 -24.28
CA SER A 144 0.57 5.26 -24.76
C SER A 144 1.48 4.54 -25.75
N GLY A 145 1.25 3.23 -25.96
CA GLY A 145 1.97 2.42 -26.93
C GLY A 145 3.43 2.15 -26.51
N ILE A 146 4.11 1.38 -27.33
CA ILE A 146 5.56 1.23 -27.22
C ILE A 146 6.16 2.45 -27.90
N SER A 147 6.83 3.29 -27.11
CA SER A 147 7.63 4.40 -27.66
C SER A 147 8.90 3.81 -28.26
N LEU A 148 8.85 3.44 -29.52
CA LEU A 148 10.04 3.04 -30.26
C LEU A 148 10.78 4.29 -30.70
N SER A 149 12.10 4.30 -30.50
CA SER A 149 12.98 5.25 -31.18
C SER A 149 12.94 5.00 -32.71
N GLY A 150 13.29 6.01 -33.49
CA GLY A 150 13.36 5.86 -34.96
C GLY A 150 14.27 4.69 -35.38
N GLU A 151 15.37 4.48 -34.66
CA GLU A 151 16.33 3.39 -34.90
C GLU A 151 15.73 2.01 -34.59
N GLU A 152 15.03 1.86 -33.47
CA GLU A 152 14.33 0.62 -33.11
C GLU A 152 13.21 0.29 -34.08
N PHE A 153 12.46 1.30 -34.53
CA PHE A 153 11.41 1.12 -35.54
C PHE A 153 12.03 0.65 -36.86
N GLN A 154 13.13 1.27 -37.30
CA GLN A 154 13.81 0.90 -38.55
C GLN A 154 14.39 -0.51 -38.47
N PHE A 155 14.97 -0.89 -37.33
CA PHE A 155 15.44 -2.27 -37.11
C PHE A 155 14.31 -3.30 -37.24
N ILE A 156 13.11 -3.01 -36.69
CA ILE A 156 11.94 -3.89 -36.79
C ILE A 156 11.49 -4.02 -38.26
N VAL A 157 11.42 -2.89 -38.97
CA VAL A 157 11.00 -2.90 -40.40
C VAL A 157 11.96 -3.71 -41.24
N GLU A 158 13.27 -3.58 -41.05
CA GLU A 158 14.28 -4.23 -41.86
C GLU A 158 14.48 -5.72 -41.56
N ASN A 159 14.22 -6.15 -40.29
CA ASN A 159 14.58 -7.51 -39.86
C ASN A 159 13.40 -8.41 -39.48
N ILE A 160 12.21 -7.84 -39.24
CA ILE A 160 11.07 -8.58 -38.70
C ILE A 160 9.85 -8.55 -39.62
N ILE A 161 9.67 -7.49 -40.40
CA ILE A 161 8.57 -7.39 -41.36
C ILE A 161 9.07 -7.96 -42.69
N PRO A 162 8.48 -9.09 -43.18
CA PRO A 162 8.87 -9.72 -44.46
C PRO A 162 8.46 -8.89 -45.67
#